data_75c767d4274c4ba14378297b0de1b5f0
#
_entry.id   75c767d4274c4ba14378297b0de1b5f0
#
_cell.length_a   1.000
_cell.length_b   1.000
_cell.length_c   1.000
_cell.angle_alpha   90.00
_cell.angle_beta   90.00
_cell.angle_gamma   90.00
#
_symmetry.space_group_name_H-M   'P 1'
#
loop_
_entity.id
_entity.type
_entity.pdbx_description
1 polymer ?
#
loop_
_entity_poly.entity_id
_entity_poly.type
_entity_poly.pdbx_seq_one_letter_code
_entity_poly.pdbx_strand_id
1 'polypeptide(L)'
;MIQKRSKKKGPVRANKVTYDGIHFASGLEKHMYTALKKNKIKAAYEGEVFTLVEGFDFETECYERQANGRGAYDQRGLKKTLPIKYTPDFIGEDFIIECKGRANESFPLRWKLFKKWISENRPEVILYKPQNQKECDKTIELILQSRKR
;
A
#
# COMPACT_ATOMS: atom_id res chain seq x y z
N MET A 1 31.02 -1.41 34.86
CA MET A 1 30.77 -0.93 33.48
C MET A 1 29.29 -0.89 33.21
N ILE A 2 28.73 0.29 33.04
CA ILE A 2 27.31 0.45 32.69
C ILE A 2 27.20 0.32 31.18
N GLN A 3 26.64 -0.79 30.69
CA GLN A 3 26.32 -0.95 29.28
C GLN A 3 25.23 0.06 28.88
N LYS A 4 25.58 1.04 28.06
CA LYS A 4 24.59 1.93 27.42
C LYS A 4 23.66 1.09 26.53
N ARG A 5 22.41 0.89 26.99
CA ARG A 5 21.35 0.33 26.14
C ARG A 5 21.20 1.22 24.91
N SER A 6 21.46 0.70 23.72
CA SER A 6 21.15 1.39 22.47
C SER A 6 19.66 1.68 22.42
N LYS A 7 19.28 2.93 22.24
CA LYS A 7 17.87 3.31 22.03
C LYS A 7 17.40 2.60 20.76
N LYS A 8 16.40 1.71 20.89
CA LYS A 8 15.71 1.16 19.71
C LYS A 8 15.19 2.33 18.90
N LYS A 9 15.69 2.49 17.66
CA LYS A 9 15.15 3.48 16.73
C LYS A 9 13.68 3.16 16.51
N GLY A 10 12.80 4.13 16.75
CA GLY A 10 11.38 4.01 16.47
C GLY A 10 11.11 3.74 14.97
N PRO A 11 9.87 3.43 14.60
CA PRO A 11 9.53 3.18 13.20
C PRO A 11 9.93 4.37 12.33
N VAL A 12 10.62 4.09 11.24
CA VAL A 12 11.00 5.11 10.26
C VAL A 12 9.73 5.62 9.60
N ARG A 13 9.39 6.88 9.86
CA ARG A 13 8.26 7.54 9.18
C ARG A 13 8.78 8.18 7.89
N ALA A 14 8.08 7.91 6.78
CA ALA A 14 8.34 8.61 5.54
C ALA A 14 8.02 10.11 5.70
N ASN A 15 8.83 10.97 5.10
CA ASN A 15 8.57 12.41 5.10
C ASN A 15 7.46 12.73 4.09
N LYS A 16 6.38 13.32 4.58
CA LYS A 16 5.29 13.82 3.73
C LYS A 16 5.77 15.00 2.89
N VAL A 17 5.38 15.04 1.63
CA VAL A 17 5.77 16.07 0.66
C VAL A 17 4.54 16.59 -0.08
N THR A 18 4.40 17.92 -0.18
CA THR A 18 3.38 18.55 -1.02
C THR A 18 4.02 19.05 -2.31
N TYR A 19 3.45 18.68 -3.43
CA TYR A 19 3.90 19.09 -4.77
C TYR A 19 2.73 19.09 -5.74
N ASP A 20 2.64 20.11 -6.58
CA ASP A 20 1.57 20.24 -7.60
C ASP A 20 0.14 20.14 -7.00
N GLY A 21 -0.04 20.67 -5.77
CA GLY A 21 -1.31 20.62 -5.04
C GLY A 21 -1.65 19.24 -4.45
N ILE A 22 -0.77 18.25 -4.59
CA ILE A 22 -0.96 16.88 -4.08
C ILE A 22 -0.12 16.65 -2.83
N HIS A 23 -0.73 16.05 -1.80
CA HIS A 23 -0.04 15.65 -0.57
C HIS A 23 0.44 14.21 -0.68
N PHE A 24 1.73 14.02 -1.00
CA PHE A 24 2.35 12.70 -1.08
C PHE A 24 2.77 12.19 0.30
N ALA A 25 2.54 10.92 0.57
CA ALA A 25 2.95 10.29 1.82
C ALA A 25 4.47 10.07 1.92
N SER A 26 5.20 10.13 0.80
CA SER A 26 6.65 9.96 0.74
C SER A 26 7.29 10.72 -0.41
N GLY A 27 8.62 10.95 -0.30
CA GLY A 27 9.42 11.52 -1.40
C GLY A 27 9.50 10.60 -2.61
N LEU A 28 9.43 9.27 -2.40
CA LEU A 28 9.42 8.28 -3.48
C LEU A 28 8.15 8.39 -4.34
N GLU A 29 7.00 8.60 -3.71
CA GLU A 29 5.73 8.83 -4.42
C GLU A 29 5.78 10.11 -5.25
N LYS A 30 6.33 11.21 -4.71
CA LYS A 30 6.58 12.44 -5.45
C LYS A 30 7.48 12.21 -6.66
N HIS A 31 8.57 11.46 -6.49
CA HIS A 31 9.48 11.12 -7.59
C HIS A 31 8.77 10.35 -8.70
N MET A 32 7.97 9.35 -8.32
CA MET A 32 7.18 8.57 -9.28
C MET A 32 6.16 9.44 -10.03
N TYR A 33 5.43 10.29 -9.31
CA TYR A 33 4.49 11.24 -9.91
C TYR A 33 5.17 12.15 -10.95
N THR A 34 6.30 12.74 -10.58
CA THR A 34 7.07 13.61 -11.46
C THR A 34 7.55 12.86 -12.71
N ALA A 35 8.03 11.63 -12.55
CA ALA A 35 8.49 10.79 -13.66
C ALA A 35 7.34 10.40 -14.62
N LEU A 36 6.18 10.04 -14.09
CA LEU A 36 4.97 9.76 -14.87
C LEU A 36 4.56 10.98 -15.69
N LYS A 37 4.48 12.14 -15.05
CA LYS A 37 4.08 13.40 -15.69
C LYS A 37 5.07 13.82 -16.78
N LYS A 38 6.37 13.77 -16.51
CA LYS A 38 7.44 14.08 -17.48
C LYS A 38 7.35 13.20 -18.74
N ASN A 39 7.00 11.95 -18.58
CA ASN A 39 6.87 10.99 -19.69
C ASN A 39 5.45 10.93 -20.27
N LYS A 40 4.56 11.84 -19.89
CA LYS A 40 3.17 11.93 -20.36
C LYS A 40 2.38 10.65 -20.20
N ILE A 41 2.67 9.92 -19.12
CA ILE A 41 1.96 8.70 -18.73
C ILE A 41 0.83 9.10 -17.77
N LYS A 42 -0.41 8.83 -18.18
CA LYS A 42 -1.59 9.13 -17.36
C LYS A 42 -1.73 8.12 -16.24
N ALA A 43 -1.81 8.60 -15.01
CA ALA A 43 -2.10 7.81 -13.84
C ALA A 43 -2.78 8.68 -12.77
N ALA A 44 -3.74 8.11 -12.04
CA ALA A 44 -4.39 8.78 -10.93
C ALA A 44 -3.67 8.41 -9.62
N TYR A 45 -3.32 9.42 -8.83
CA TYR A 45 -2.78 9.22 -7.48
C TYR A 45 -3.92 8.84 -6.53
N GLU A 46 -3.79 7.68 -5.86
CA GLU A 46 -4.83 7.11 -4.98
C GLU A 46 -6.23 7.07 -5.62
N GLY A 47 -6.28 6.78 -6.93
CA GLY A 47 -7.48 6.93 -7.75
C GLY A 47 -8.56 5.87 -7.52
N GLU A 48 -8.25 4.75 -6.87
CA GLU A 48 -9.21 3.67 -6.63
C GLU A 48 -8.93 2.96 -5.31
N VAL A 49 -9.99 2.62 -4.58
CA VAL A 49 -9.94 1.80 -3.37
C VAL A 49 -10.44 0.39 -3.71
N PHE A 50 -9.61 -0.62 -3.47
CA PHE A 50 -9.96 -2.01 -3.70
C PHE A 50 -10.43 -2.68 -2.41
N THR A 51 -11.56 -3.34 -2.45
CA THR A 51 -12.03 -4.21 -1.36
C THR A 51 -11.46 -5.60 -1.57
N LEU A 52 -10.46 -5.97 -0.77
CA LEU A 52 -9.75 -7.25 -0.89
C LEU A 52 -10.52 -8.40 -0.23
N VAL A 53 -11.14 -8.11 0.91
CA VAL A 53 -12.01 -9.03 1.65
C VAL A 53 -13.24 -8.25 2.08
N GLU A 54 -14.42 -8.74 1.72
CA GLU A 54 -15.67 -8.12 2.15
C GLU A 54 -15.86 -8.20 3.66
N GLY A 55 -16.54 -7.21 4.23
CA GLY A 55 -16.96 -7.24 5.63
C GLY A 55 -17.96 -8.36 5.89
N PHE A 56 -18.00 -8.85 7.10
CA PHE A 56 -18.89 -9.94 7.51
C PHE A 56 -19.25 -9.84 8.99
N ASP A 57 -20.29 -10.53 9.38
CA ASP A 57 -20.67 -10.70 10.77
C ASP A 57 -20.06 -12.01 11.31
N PHE A 58 -19.27 -11.88 12.38
CA PHE A 58 -18.68 -13.04 13.03
C PHE A 58 -19.66 -13.57 14.08
N GLU A 59 -20.19 -14.75 13.85
CA GLU A 59 -21.32 -15.32 14.62
C GLU A 59 -20.90 -16.39 15.64
N THR A 60 -19.62 -16.76 15.68
CA THR A 60 -19.12 -17.74 16.62
C THR A 60 -18.44 -17.09 17.85
N GLU A 61 -18.14 -17.89 18.87
CA GLU A 61 -17.49 -17.36 20.07
C GLU A 61 -16.06 -16.89 19.81
N CYS A 62 -15.72 -15.71 20.34
CA CYS A 62 -14.36 -15.18 20.32
C CYS A 62 -14.13 -14.38 21.61
N TYR A 63 -13.13 -14.75 22.36
CA TYR A 63 -12.72 -14.05 23.58
C TYR A 63 -11.47 -13.23 23.29
N GLU A 64 -11.60 -11.93 23.39
CA GLU A 64 -10.50 -11.00 23.13
C GLU A 64 -10.67 -9.68 23.88
N ARG A 65 -9.58 -8.95 24.04
CA ARG A 65 -9.63 -7.55 24.47
C ARG A 65 -9.97 -6.66 23.27
N GLN A 66 -10.21 -5.38 23.53
CA GLN A 66 -10.31 -4.38 22.46
C GLN A 66 -9.03 -4.35 21.63
N ALA A 67 -9.13 -3.93 20.36
CA ALA A 67 -8.00 -3.86 19.44
C ALA A 67 -6.82 -3.00 19.95
N ASN A 68 -7.09 -2.03 20.84
CA ASN A 68 -6.08 -1.21 21.51
C ASN A 68 -5.40 -1.90 22.71
N GLY A 69 -5.74 -3.16 23.01
CA GLY A 69 -5.21 -3.94 24.12
C GLY A 69 -5.83 -3.62 25.49
N ARG A 70 -6.82 -2.73 25.53
CA ARG A 70 -7.54 -2.33 26.76
C ARG A 70 -8.81 -3.17 26.96
N GLY A 71 -9.43 -2.98 28.12
CA GLY A 71 -10.68 -3.65 28.48
C GLY A 71 -10.48 -5.06 29.00
N ALA A 72 -11.58 -5.74 29.30
CA ALA A 72 -11.59 -7.12 29.80
C ALA A 72 -11.38 -8.12 28.66
N TYR A 73 -10.82 -9.27 29.00
CA TYR A 73 -10.80 -10.46 28.16
C TYR A 73 -12.20 -11.08 28.18
N ASP A 74 -13.01 -10.74 27.19
CA ASP A 74 -14.44 -11.06 27.14
C ASP A 74 -14.87 -11.48 25.74
N GLN A 75 -16.06 -12.05 25.62
CA GLN A 75 -16.63 -12.47 24.35
C GLN A 75 -16.99 -11.24 23.50
N ARG A 76 -16.39 -11.14 22.33
CA ARG A 76 -16.59 -10.04 21.37
C ARG A 76 -16.89 -10.53 19.94
N GLY A 77 -17.25 -11.81 19.81
CA GLY A 77 -17.39 -12.47 18.53
C GLY A 77 -18.59 -12.01 17.69
N LEU A 78 -19.66 -11.52 18.34
CA LEU A 78 -20.91 -11.15 17.67
C LEU A 78 -20.86 -9.71 17.15
N LYS A 79 -19.80 -9.37 16.44
CA LYS A 79 -19.62 -8.02 15.87
C LYS A 79 -19.33 -8.06 14.39
N LYS A 80 -19.82 -7.02 13.72
CA LYS A 80 -19.51 -6.78 12.33
C LYS A 80 -17.99 -6.60 12.14
N THR A 81 -17.40 -7.47 11.33
CA THR A 81 -16.02 -7.36 10.91
C THR A 81 -15.95 -6.50 9.65
N LEU A 82 -15.16 -5.43 9.71
CA LEU A 82 -15.01 -4.49 8.61
C LEU A 82 -14.26 -5.12 7.42
N PRO A 83 -14.51 -4.64 6.19
CA PRO A 83 -13.78 -5.11 5.03
C PRO A 83 -12.29 -4.75 5.12
N ILE A 84 -11.46 -5.55 4.46
CA ILE A 84 -10.04 -5.24 4.23
C ILE A 84 -9.94 -4.52 2.89
N LYS A 85 -9.50 -3.25 2.93
CA LYS A 85 -9.37 -2.40 1.76
C LYS A 85 -7.90 -2.06 1.49
N TYR A 86 -7.60 -1.73 0.24
CA TYR A 86 -6.27 -1.33 -0.20
C TYR A 86 -6.37 -0.22 -1.24
N THR A 87 -5.57 0.82 -1.06
CA THR A 87 -5.46 1.94 -1.99
C THR A 87 -4.02 2.02 -2.49
N PRO A 88 -3.72 1.56 -3.72
CA PRO A 88 -2.39 1.72 -4.32
C PRO A 88 -2.11 3.17 -4.68
N ASP A 89 -0.82 3.52 -4.81
CA ASP A 89 -0.40 4.90 -5.02
C ASP A 89 -0.81 5.44 -6.39
N PHE A 90 -0.61 4.70 -7.47
CA PHE A 90 -0.93 5.16 -8.82
C PHE A 90 -1.69 4.11 -9.62
N ILE A 91 -2.75 4.55 -10.27
CA ILE A 91 -3.59 3.73 -11.16
C ILE A 91 -3.51 4.29 -12.57
N GLY A 92 -2.98 3.51 -13.48
CA GLY A 92 -3.01 3.76 -14.92
C GLY A 92 -4.06 2.88 -15.62
N GLU A 93 -4.14 2.98 -16.94
CA GLU A 93 -5.08 2.21 -17.74
C GLU A 93 -4.81 0.69 -17.66
N ASP A 94 -3.54 0.29 -17.75
CA ASP A 94 -3.08 -1.09 -17.83
C ASP A 94 -2.02 -1.44 -16.78
N PHE A 95 -1.82 -0.57 -15.81
CA PHE A 95 -0.84 -0.77 -14.74
C PHE A 95 -1.28 -0.16 -13.41
N ILE A 96 -0.71 -0.68 -12.34
CA ILE A 96 -0.84 -0.12 -10.98
C ILE A 96 0.55 -0.08 -10.35
N ILE A 97 0.86 1.04 -9.66
CA ILE A 97 2.15 1.25 -9.01
C ILE A 97 1.95 1.46 -7.51
N GLU A 98 2.74 0.75 -6.72
CA GLU A 98 2.90 0.97 -5.28
C GLU A 98 4.36 1.35 -4.99
N CYS A 99 4.59 2.56 -4.52
CA CYS A 99 5.91 3.03 -4.12
C CYS A 99 6.18 2.64 -2.66
N LYS A 100 7.03 1.65 -2.44
CA LYS A 100 7.26 1.11 -1.10
C LYS A 100 8.73 0.95 -0.78
N GLY A 101 9.35 1.98 -0.21
CA GLY A 101 10.74 1.94 0.22
C GLY A 101 10.97 0.92 1.34
N ARG A 102 10.15 0.97 2.37
CA ARG A 102 10.20 0.04 3.51
C ARG A 102 8.79 -0.42 3.87
N ALA A 103 8.56 -1.72 3.78
CA ALA A 103 7.29 -2.30 4.17
C ALA A 103 7.09 -2.26 5.70
N ASN A 104 5.88 -1.90 6.15
CA ASN A 104 5.43 -2.15 7.52
C ASN A 104 4.90 -3.58 7.64
N GLU A 105 4.60 -4.03 8.87
CA GLU A 105 4.19 -5.41 9.15
C GLU A 105 2.91 -5.84 8.42
N SER A 106 1.96 -4.94 8.21
CA SER A 106 0.67 -5.25 7.57
C SER A 106 0.72 -5.22 6.04
N PHE A 107 1.67 -4.50 5.44
CA PHE A 107 1.76 -4.32 3.99
C PHE A 107 2.01 -5.63 3.22
N PRO A 108 2.95 -6.52 3.62
CA PRO A 108 3.17 -7.77 2.89
C PRO A 108 1.91 -8.64 2.75
N LEU A 109 1.08 -8.70 3.78
CA LEU A 109 -0.18 -9.44 3.75
C LEU A 109 -1.19 -8.78 2.78
N ARG A 110 -1.36 -7.46 2.88
CA ARG A 110 -2.24 -6.70 1.96
C ARG A 110 -1.80 -6.82 0.52
N TRP A 111 -0.51 -6.77 0.26
CA TRP A 111 0.04 -6.92 -1.07
C TRP A 111 -0.24 -8.30 -1.67
N LYS A 112 -0.10 -9.36 -0.87
CA LYS A 112 -0.47 -10.72 -1.29
C LYS A 112 -1.96 -10.82 -1.64
N LEU A 113 -2.83 -10.29 -0.79
CA LEU A 113 -4.27 -10.27 -1.02
C LEU A 113 -4.63 -9.44 -2.27
N PHE A 114 -3.96 -8.32 -2.47
CA PHE A 114 -4.14 -7.48 -3.66
C PHE A 114 -3.71 -8.19 -4.95
N LYS A 115 -2.56 -8.85 -4.94
CA LYS A 115 -2.10 -9.67 -6.08
C LYS A 115 -3.09 -10.77 -6.43
N LYS A 116 -3.65 -11.44 -5.43
CA LYS A 116 -4.71 -12.43 -5.63
C LYS A 116 -5.94 -11.79 -6.28
N TRP A 117 -6.41 -10.67 -5.74
CA TRP A 117 -7.55 -9.94 -6.28
C TRP A 117 -7.33 -9.52 -7.75
N ILE A 118 -6.17 -8.97 -8.07
CA ILE A 118 -5.82 -8.57 -9.45
C ILE A 118 -5.78 -9.78 -10.38
N SER A 119 -5.17 -10.88 -9.96
CA SER A 119 -5.11 -12.10 -10.79
C SER A 119 -6.49 -12.70 -11.12
N GLU A 120 -7.44 -12.51 -10.23
CA GLU A 120 -8.82 -13.03 -10.39
C GLU A 120 -9.74 -12.06 -11.15
N ASN A 121 -9.51 -10.74 -11.04
CA ASN A 121 -10.46 -9.73 -11.53
C ASN A 121 -9.93 -8.88 -12.68
N ARG A 122 -8.61 -8.63 -12.74
CA ARG A 122 -7.96 -7.80 -13.77
C ARG A 122 -6.60 -8.39 -14.18
N PRO A 123 -6.58 -9.60 -14.76
CA PRO A 123 -5.32 -10.29 -15.07
C PRO A 123 -4.45 -9.61 -16.13
N GLU A 124 -5.01 -8.66 -16.88
CA GLU A 124 -4.31 -7.85 -17.86
C GLU A 124 -3.47 -6.71 -17.25
N VAL A 125 -3.74 -6.35 -15.99
CA VAL A 125 -3.06 -5.25 -15.30
C VAL A 125 -1.67 -5.69 -14.83
N ILE A 126 -0.66 -4.89 -15.13
CA ILE A 126 0.71 -5.10 -14.65
C ILE A 126 0.91 -4.35 -13.34
N LEU A 127 1.47 -5.02 -12.35
CA LEU A 127 1.81 -4.43 -11.06
C LEU A 127 3.28 -4.08 -11.00
N TYR A 128 3.59 -2.87 -10.53
CA TYR A 128 4.94 -2.40 -10.27
C TYR A 128 5.07 -1.97 -8.81
N LYS A 129 6.14 -2.38 -8.15
CA LYS A 129 6.41 -2.03 -6.76
C LYS A 129 7.84 -1.53 -6.58
N PRO A 130 8.16 -0.32 -7.06
CA PRO A 130 9.49 0.25 -6.90
C PRO A 130 9.79 0.59 -5.43
N GLN A 131 11.02 0.34 -4.99
CA GLN A 131 11.50 0.58 -3.63
C GLN A 131 12.40 1.81 -3.52
N ASN A 132 12.90 2.33 -4.65
CA ASN A 132 13.80 3.46 -4.72
C ASN A 132 13.62 4.23 -6.04
N GLN A 133 14.27 5.38 -6.18
CA GLN A 133 14.16 6.22 -7.38
C GLN A 133 14.62 5.50 -8.65
N LYS A 134 15.69 4.71 -8.57
CA LYS A 134 16.20 3.93 -9.72
C LYS A 134 15.14 2.93 -10.24
N GLU A 135 14.43 2.28 -9.32
CA GLU A 135 13.36 1.35 -9.67
C GLU A 135 12.11 2.08 -10.18
N CYS A 136 11.83 3.29 -9.70
CA CYS A 136 10.81 4.16 -10.29
C CYS A 136 11.13 4.48 -11.75
N ASP A 137 12.36 4.86 -12.05
CA ASP A 137 12.82 5.17 -13.42
C ASP A 137 12.74 3.92 -14.31
N LYS A 138 13.10 2.76 -13.77
CA LYS A 138 12.94 1.47 -14.47
C LYS A 138 11.48 1.12 -14.73
N THR A 139 10.59 1.43 -13.82
CA THR A 139 9.14 1.26 -14.00
C THR A 139 8.64 2.08 -15.20
N ILE A 140 9.08 3.33 -15.35
CA ILE A 140 8.76 4.15 -16.52
C ILE A 140 9.23 3.49 -17.82
N GLU A 141 10.46 3.00 -17.89
CA GLU A 141 10.97 2.28 -19.05
C GLU A 141 10.10 1.07 -19.42
N LEU A 142 9.74 0.26 -18.42
CA LEU A 142 8.91 -0.94 -18.63
C LEU A 142 7.51 -0.59 -19.14
N ILE A 143 6.87 0.46 -18.60
CA ILE A 143 5.57 0.94 -19.09
C ILE A 143 5.67 1.39 -20.56
N LEU A 144 6.69 2.19 -20.90
CA LEU A 144 6.90 2.66 -22.26
C LEU A 144 7.20 1.52 -23.23
N GLN A 145 7.96 0.50 -22.81
CA GLN A 145 8.23 -0.69 -23.61
C GLN A 145 6.97 -1.51 -23.86
N SER A 146 6.10 -1.67 -22.88
CA SER A 146 4.85 -2.42 -23.03
C SER A 146 3.90 -1.79 -24.07
N ARG A 147 3.97 -0.47 -24.24
CA ARG A 147 3.15 0.29 -25.21
C ARG A 147 3.64 0.21 -26.67
N LYS A 148 4.86 -0.26 -26.87
CA LYS A 148 5.45 -0.43 -28.22
C LYS A 148 5.17 -1.80 -28.84
N ARG A 149 4.53 -2.69 -28.11
CA ARG A 149 4.20 -4.06 -28.57
C ARG A 149 2.88 -4.13 -29.30
#